data_168acd118560d8c4c38e423b394664a8
#
_entry.id   168acd118560d8c4c38e423b394664a8
#
_cell.length_a   1.000
_cell.length_b   1.000
_cell.length_c   1.000
_cell.angle_alpha   90.00
_cell.angle_beta   90.00
_cell.angle_gamma   90.00
#
_symmetry.space_group_name_H-M   'P 1'
#
loop_
_entity.id
_entity.type
_entity.pdbx_description
1 polymer ?
#
loop_
_entity_poly.entity_id
_entity_poly.type
_entity_poly.pdbx_seq_one_letter_code
_entity_poly.pdbx_strand_id
1 'polypeptide(L)'
;MGHVSVLDSSYVLLQAQMRPSPNNGLPAPIKDWDAFYVQQFAPYGDSLWLPVDLQIEGNVSFGRLGVSYPPARYRQVSRITKYVLNLPVPDTLFASDRTIVAAPNVDRQDHLFRWNPGLIPMTPEEIEEVVALDPRRSIARSFRPDGLLRQYTAINLSEEAEATDAPPAPGRVDQVLSAFDFGYNRVEGFYLGARQRLKLADPLTLLLAGGYGVSSKLPAFDVELQYDFGRQRPGWFFHRAFVKGGVLRLRDTQYNSRSYSRFVAGATTYVGWEDYFDYFKRQARYVEFGVAADKIATTASIGISRERHEDVSVFRDRKGWFFGSTRRDNPIIDEGELTLLTGTLQIGSVPNANLKPVGQGIKLKATHNTGRDTDISSFTRYEGFAALTIPTLYQRRKWPNELRMRLYGATYTGSLPPQFMGILETSRRPIGAFGAFKTLHGLPIKGANVWSVAWEHDFSTSFFEWLGLWGVAQNGIGFTVHGAHGQATGGRREADLFSRFDRGILHEIGLSLTNFFNMPIRLDVTRNFDHKPLSFGLGIVKKF
;
A
#
# COMPACT_ATOMS: atom_id res chain seq x y z
N MET A 1 -18.50 13.03 32.46
CA MET A 1 -18.86 13.88 33.59
C MET A 1 -18.84 15.32 33.12
N GLY A 2 -19.79 16.15 33.61
CA GLY A 2 -19.86 17.56 33.26
C GLY A 2 -20.19 18.43 34.47
N HIS A 3 -19.84 19.69 34.39
CA HIS A 3 -20.15 20.72 35.35
C HIS A 3 -20.79 21.89 34.61
N VAL A 4 -21.85 22.45 35.20
CA VAL A 4 -22.59 23.57 34.62
C VAL A 4 -22.63 24.67 35.68
N SER A 5 -22.24 25.89 35.32
CA SER A 5 -22.33 27.08 36.15
C SER A 5 -23.51 27.93 35.68
N VAL A 6 -24.39 28.25 36.60
CA VAL A 6 -25.61 29.01 36.33
C VAL A 6 -25.65 30.21 37.26
N LEU A 7 -26.14 31.34 36.79
CA LEU A 7 -26.32 32.54 37.60
C LEU A 7 -27.57 32.38 38.50
N ASP A 8 -27.38 32.50 39.79
CA ASP A 8 -28.40 32.19 40.81
C ASP A 8 -29.70 33.03 40.67
N SER A 9 -29.57 34.29 40.31
CA SER A 9 -30.72 35.20 40.22
C SER A 9 -31.59 35.05 38.97
N SER A 10 -31.03 34.56 37.87
CA SER A 10 -31.69 34.49 36.54
C SER A 10 -31.65 33.10 35.89
N TYR A 11 -31.00 32.13 36.52
CA TYR A 11 -30.81 30.75 36.02
C TYR A 11 -30.16 30.68 34.65
N VAL A 12 -29.37 31.68 34.30
CA VAL A 12 -28.73 31.75 32.99
C VAL A 12 -27.44 30.97 33.03
N LEU A 13 -27.18 30.23 31.96
CA LEU A 13 -25.97 29.44 31.77
C LEU A 13 -24.76 30.35 31.56
N LEU A 14 -23.78 30.26 32.44
CA LEU A 14 -22.52 31.00 32.35
C LEU A 14 -21.41 30.18 31.71
N GLN A 15 -21.33 28.92 32.08
CA GLN A 15 -20.30 28.02 31.61
C GLN A 15 -20.77 26.57 31.63
N ALA A 16 -20.40 25.82 30.62
CA ALA A 16 -20.54 24.37 30.61
C ALA A 16 -19.15 23.74 30.43
N GLN A 17 -18.80 22.82 31.32
CA GLN A 17 -17.60 22.01 31.22
C GLN A 17 -18.00 20.56 31.03
N MET A 18 -17.36 19.87 30.08
CA MET A 18 -17.71 18.51 29.78
C MET A 18 -16.45 17.70 29.47
N ARG A 19 -16.37 16.54 30.08
CA ARG A 19 -15.40 15.52 29.71
C ARG A 19 -16.16 14.28 29.26
N PRO A 20 -16.04 13.86 27.99
CA PRO A 20 -16.62 12.62 27.50
C PRO A 20 -16.19 11.44 28.35
N SER A 21 -17.06 10.42 28.46
CA SER A 21 -16.66 9.18 29.14
C SER A 21 -15.56 8.50 28.32
N PRO A 22 -14.46 8.09 28.94
CA PRO A 22 -13.45 7.34 28.22
C PRO A 22 -14.05 5.99 27.78
N ASN A 23 -13.70 5.54 26.59
CA ASN A 23 -13.80 4.16 26.12
C ASN A 23 -15.14 3.59 25.67
N ASN A 24 -16.05 4.34 25.14
CA ASN A 24 -17.18 3.76 24.44
C ASN A 24 -16.91 3.71 22.93
N GLY A 25 -16.26 2.62 22.48
CA GLY A 25 -16.23 2.25 21.06
C GLY A 25 -15.46 3.21 20.16
N LEU A 26 -14.28 3.63 20.57
CA LEU A 26 -13.43 4.44 19.71
C LEU A 26 -13.07 3.67 18.43
N PRO A 27 -13.29 4.25 17.24
CA PRO A 27 -12.97 3.58 15.99
C PRO A 27 -11.46 3.40 15.88
N ALA A 28 -11.03 2.21 15.46
CA ALA A 28 -9.62 2.01 15.14
C ALA A 28 -9.19 3.00 14.01
N PRO A 29 -7.98 3.59 14.09
CA PRO A 29 -6.83 3.21 14.89
C PRO A 29 -6.67 3.96 16.24
N ILE A 30 -7.69 4.65 16.73
CA ILE A 30 -7.61 5.40 17.99
C ILE A 30 -7.55 4.39 19.16
N LYS A 31 -6.49 4.46 19.95
CA LYS A 31 -6.31 3.64 21.15
C LYS A 31 -6.92 4.29 22.36
N ASP A 32 -6.69 5.58 22.49
CA ASP A 32 -7.14 6.36 23.60
C ASP A 32 -7.42 7.80 23.15
N TRP A 33 -8.44 8.39 23.72
CA TRP A 33 -8.84 9.76 23.44
C TRP A 33 -9.43 10.37 24.70
N ASP A 34 -8.83 11.46 25.13
CA ASP A 34 -9.33 12.30 26.21
C ASP A 34 -9.57 13.70 25.66
N ALA A 35 -10.71 14.28 25.98
CA ALA A 35 -11.05 15.63 25.59
C ALA A 35 -11.77 16.36 26.70
N PHE A 36 -11.41 17.60 26.89
CA PHE A 36 -12.04 18.50 27.87
C PHE A 36 -12.60 19.69 27.12
N TYR A 37 -13.90 19.89 27.25
CA TYR A 37 -14.65 20.96 26.62
C TYR A 37 -15.03 22.00 27.65
N VAL A 38 -14.79 23.28 27.34
CA VAL A 38 -15.25 24.42 28.12
C VAL A 38 -15.96 25.37 27.17
N GLN A 39 -17.25 25.59 27.42
CA GLN A 39 -18.09 26.53 26.68
C GLN A 39 -18.47 27.67 27.62
N GLN A 40 -18.18 28.90 27.23
CA GLN A 40 -18.56 30.09 27.99
C GLN A 40 -19.67 30.84 27.26
N PHE A 41 -20.54 31.46 28.05
CA PHE A 41 -21.66 32.26 27.59
C PHE A 41 -21.58 33.68 28.13
N ALA A 42 -21.97 34.67 27.33
CA ALA A 42 -21.99 36.06 27.72
C ALA A 42 -23.31 36.72 27.31
N PRO A 43 -23.73 37.81 28.01
CA PRO A 43 -24.93 38.56 27.65
C PRO A 43 -24.74 39.24 26.30
N TYR A 44 -25.79 39.16 25.48
CA TYR A 44 -25.87 39.83 24.18
C TYR A 44 -27.20 40.61 24.10
N GLY A 45 -27.12 41.94 24.18
CA GLY A 45 -28.28 42.77 24.44
C GLY A 45 -28.86 42.59 25.83
N ASP A 46 -30.12 42.90 26.01
CA ASP A 46 -30.75 42.97 27.35
C ASP A 46 -31.24 41.62 27.89
N SER A 47 -31.42 40.61 27.04
CA SER A 47 -32.11 39.37 27.46
C SER A 47 -31.54 38.06 26.91
N LEU A 48 -30.54 38.11 26.03
CA LEU A 48 -29.99 36.92 25.41
C LEU A 48 -28.62 36.60 25.98
N TRP A 49 -28.36 35.32 26.23
CA TRP A 49 -27.05 34.80 26.55
C TRP A 49 -26.61 33.86 25.45
N LEU A 50 -25.47 34.17 24.84
CA LEU A 50 -24.99 33.42 23.69
C LEU A 50 -23.57 32.87 23.96
N PRO A 51 -23.20 31.74 23.35
CA PRO A 51 -21.87 31.18 23.52
C PRO A 51 -20.82 32.12 22.90
N VAL A 52 -19.81 32.48 23.66
CA VAL A 52 -18.76 33.42 23.20
C VAL A 52 -17.39 32.76 23.06
N ASP A 53 -17.14 31.71 23.80
CA ASP A 53 -15.85 31.02 23.78
C ASP A 53 -16.05 29.53 23.94
N LEU A 54 -15.40 28.76 23.07
CA LEU A 54 -15.33 27.30 23.12
C LEU A 54 -13.86 26.89 23.11
N GLN A 55 -13.44 26.26 24.16
CA GLN A 55 -12.12 25.67 24.31
C GLN A 55 -12.23 24.15 24.34
N ILE A 56 -11.45 23.48 23.54
CA ILE A 56 -11.34 22.03 23.52
C ILE A 56 -9.87 21.68 23.68
N GLU A 57 -9.53 20.95 24.72
CA GLU A 57 -8.20 20.42 24.95
C GLU A 57 -8.27 18.90 25.02
N GLY A 58 -7.30 18.21 24.46
CA GLY A 58 -7.28 16.76 24.55
C GLY A 58 -6.01 16.11 24.08
N ASN A 59 -5.93 14.83 24.39
CA ASN A 59 -4.87 13.97 23.93
C ASN A 59 -5.50 12.84 23.12
N VAL A 60 -4.84 12.44 22.07
CA VAL A 60 -5.23 11.28 21.26
C VAL A 60 -4.02 10.40 21.02
N SER A 61 -4.16 9.12 21.25
CA SER A 61 -3.15 8.14 20.92
C SER A 61 -3.67 7.18 19.85
N PHE A 62 -2.81 6.91 18.88
CA PHE A 62 -3.11 6.04 17.76
C PHE A 62 -2.24 4.80 17.82
N GLY A 63 -2.78 3.69 17.38
CA GLY A 63 -1.99 2.48 17.22
C GLY A 63 -2.82 1.24 17.04
N ARG A 64 -2.19 0.21 16.50
CA ARG A 64 -2.84 -1.06 16.22
C ARG A 64 -1.83 -2.17 16.01
N LEU A 65 -2.13 -3.39 16.55
CA LEU A 65 -1.42 -4.64 16.25
C LEU A 65 0.11 -4.47 16.10
N GLY A 66 0.77 -3.98 17.16
CA GLY A 66 2.23 -3.83 17.15
C GLY A 66 2.76 -2.56 16.49
N VAL A 67 1.88 -1.62 16.14
CA VAL A 67 2.23 -0.29 15.66
C VAL A 67 1.67 0.75 16.60
N SER A 68 2.47 1.73 16.98
CA SER A 68 2.07 2.87 17.79
C SER A 68 2.54 4.15 17.12
N TYR A 69 1.73 5.19 17.25
CA TYR A 69 2.11 6.54 16.84
C TYR A 69 2.38 7.37 18.09
N PRO A 70 3.20 8.40 18.00
CA PRO A 70 3.35 9.36 19.08
C PRO A 70 1.99 9.93 19.51
N PRO A 71 1.72 10.11 20.81
CA PRO A 71 0.51 10.76 21.26
C PRO A 71 0.46 12.21 20.75
N ALA A 72 -0.70 12.61 20.24
CA ALA A 72 -0.94 13.99 19.84
C ALA A 72 -1.75 14.72 20.91
N ARG A 73 -1.24 15.84 21.36
CA ARG A 73 -2.00 16.81 22.13
C ARG A 73 -2.57 17.85 21.19
N TYR A 74 -3.84 18.18 21.35
CA TYR A 74 -4.48 19.21 20.57
C TYR A 74 -5.21 20.19 21.47
N ARG A 75 -5.25 21.44 21.04
CA ARG A 75 -6.00 22.52 21.65
C ARG A 75 -6.70 23.31 20.56
N GLN A 76 -7.99 23.48 20.69
CA GLN A 76 -8.80 24.31 19.83
C GLN A 76 -9.47 25.39 20.65
N VAL A 77 -9.34 26.63 20.23
CA VAL A 77 -10.05 27.77 20.82
C VAL A 77 -10.86 28.42 19.71
N SER A 78 -12.15 28.56 19.94
CA SER A 78 -13.07 29.22 19.02
C SER A 78 -13.74 30.36 19.75
N ARG A 79 -13.53 31.60 19.31
CA ARG A 79 -14.14 32.79 19.87
C ARG A 79 -15.11 33.41 18.87
N ILE A 80 -16.35 33.63 19.33
CA ILE A 80 -17.39 34.28 18.54
C ILE A 80 -17.42 35.75 18.96
N THR A 81 -17.06 36.63 18.02
CA THR A 81 -16.90 38.07 18.29
C THR A 81 -18.11 38.89 17.84
N LYS A 82 -18.99 38.32 16.99
CA LYS A 82 -20.16 39.04 16.50
C LYS A 82 -21.29 38.07 16.21
N TYR A 83 -22.48 38.43 16.65
CA TYR A 83 -23.75 37.78 16.31
C TYR A 83 -24.60 38.71 15.47
N VAL A 84 -25.31 38.12 14.51
CA VAL A 84 -26.37 38.79 13.76
C VAL A 84 -27.67 38.04 14.06
N LEU A 85 -28.56 38.67 14.77
CA LEU A 85 -29.84 38.07 15.17
C LEU A 85 -30.92 38.39 14.15
N ASN A 86 -31.92 37.49 14.05
CA ASN A 86 -33.11 37.65 13.19
C ASN A 86 -32.76 37.83 11.70
N LEU A 87 -31.62 37.27 11.24
CA LEU A 87 -31.32 37.27 9.83
C LEU A 87 -32.29 36.34 9.08
N PRO A 88 -32.98 36.83 8.01
CA PRO A 88 -33.78 35.95 7.18
C PRO A 88 -32.86 34.99 6.42
N VAL A 89 -32.84 33.76 6.86
CA VAL A 89 -32.03 32.70 6.24
C VAL A 89 -32.92 31.92 5.28
N PRO A 90 -32.57 31.80 4.00
CA PRO A 90 -33.36 31.05 3.04
C PRO A 90 -33.40 29.56 3.39
N ASP A 91 -34.55 28.92 3.30
CA ASP A 91 -34.76 27.49 3.61
C ASP A 91 -33.83 26.56 2.81
N THR A 92 -33.33 27.01 1.66
CA THR A 92 -32.39 26.28 0.84
C THR A 92 -31.07 25.99 1.54
N LEU A 93 -30.67 26.79 2.57
CA LEU A 93 -29.50 26.53 3.38
C LEU A 93 -29.66 25.29 4.28
N PHE A 94 -30.89 25.01 4.69
CA PHE A 94 -31.23 23.86 5.55
C PHE A 94 -31.66 22.63 4.76
N ALA A 95 -31.94 22.78 3.46
CA ALA A 95 -32.32 21.67 2.58
C ALA A 95 -31.12 20.74 2.20
N SER A 96 -29.91 21.09 2.57
CA SER A 96 -28.74 20.27 2.31
C SER A 96 -28.54 19.28 3.45
N ASP A 97 -28.51 17.98 3.15
CA ASP A 97 -28.12 16.92 4.09
C ASP A 97 -26.67 17.03 4.59
N ARG A 98 -25.97 18.10 4.22
CA ARG A 98 -24.57 18.32 4.57
C ARG A 98 -24.46 19.21 5.80
N THR A 99 -23.96 18.64 6.87
CA THR A 99 -23.69 19.35 8.13
C THR A 99 -22.60 20.42 7.99
N ILE A 100 -21.70 20.27 7.01
CA ILE A 100 -20.59 21.20 6.75
C ILE A 100 -20.54 21.47 5.24
N VAL A 101 -20.62 22.72 4.87
CA VAL A 101 -20.43 23.20 3.50
C VAL A 101 -19.17 24.05 3.47
N ALA A 102 -18.12 23.56 2.82
CA ALA A 102 -16.90 24.34 2.57
C ALA A 102 -17.10 25.23 1.35
N ALA A 103 -16.67 26.47 1.42
CA ALA A 103 -16.65 27.36 0.25
C ALA A 103 -15.75 26.78 -0.85
N PRO A 104 -16.08 26.95 -2.14
CA PRO A 104 -15.31 26.37 -3.25
C PRO A 104 -13.82 26.73 -3.28
N ASN A 105 -13.44 27.80 -2.62
CA ASN A 105 -12.09 28.34 -2.61
C ASN A 105 -11.41 28.27 -1.25
N VAL A 106 -11.92 27.47 -0.30
CA VAL A 106 -11.37 27.41 1.05
C VAL A 106 -9.90 26.99 1.06
N ASP A 107 -9.53 26.09 0.15
CA ASP A 107 -8.15 25.59 0.02
C ASP A 107 -7.18 26.60 -0.63
N ARG A 108 -7.70 27.69 -1.21
CA ARG A 108 -6.87 28.73 -1.86
C ARG A 108 -6.63 29.97 -1.00
N GLN A 109 -7.18 29.98 0.21
CA GLN A 109 -7.14 31.15 1.10
C GLN A 109 -6.10 31.04 2.20
N ASP A 110 -5.13 30.12 2.12
CA ASP A 110 -4.03 30.01 3.10
C ASP A 110 -3.27 31.31 3.33
N HIS A 111 -3.15 32.14 2.29
CA HIS A 111 -2.52 33.45 2.41
C HIS A 111 -3.34 34.48 3.20
N LEU A 112 -4.63 34.23 3.45
CA LEU A 112 -5.50 35.09 4.26
C LEU A 112 -5.49 34.69 5.74
N PHE A 113 -4.95 33.52 6.07
CA PHE A 113 -4.78 33.11 7.45
C PHE A 113 -3.65 33.92 8.09
N ARG A 114 -4.02 35.01 8.73
CA ARG A 114 -3.11 35.77 9.57
C ARG A 114 -3.27 35.28 11.00
N TRP A 115 -2.27 34.57 11.47
CA TRP A 115 -2.22 34.24 12.88
C TRP A 115 -2.09 35.51 13.72
N ASN A 116 -3.06 35.74 14.60
CA ASN A 116 -3.02 36.83 15.54
C ASN A 116 -2.71 36.26 16.93
N PRO A 117 -1.45 36.35 17.41
CA PRO A 117 -1.05 35.78 18.69
C PRO A 117 -1.76 36.39 19.89
N GLY A 118 -2.38 37.56 19.73
CA GLY A 118 -3.16 38.22 20.80
C GLY A 118 -4.55 37.63 21.03
N LEU A 119 -5.06 36.82 20.10
CA LEU A 119 -6.39 36.22 20.24
C LEU A 119 -6.39 34.88 21.01
N ILE A 120 -5.28 34.17 20.99
CA ILE A 120 -5.11 32.90 21.70
C ILE A 120 -3.84 33.00 22.53
N PRO A 121 -3.94 33.20 23.86
CA PRO A 121 -2.76 33.18 24.71
C PRO A 121 -2.15 31.77 24.68
N MET A 122 -0.93 31.67 24.18
CA MET A 122 -0.15 30.43 24.21
C MET A 122 0.67 30.39 25.50
N THR A 123 0.88 29.18 26.00
CA THR A 123 1.83 28.98 27.09
C THR A 123 3.27 29.21 26.60
N PRO A 124 4.22 29.51 27.46
CA PRO A 124 5.62 29.67 27.08
C PRO A 124 6.16 28.41 26.33
N GLU A 125 5.73 27.23 26.76
CA GLU A 125 6.10 25.95 26.16
C GLU A 125 5.52 25.81 24.73
N GLU A 126 4.25 26.19 24.52
CA GLU A 126 3.62 26.19 23.19
C GLU A 126 4.32 27.19 22.25
N ILE A 127 4.76 28.35 22.75
CA ILE A 127 5.51 29.33 21.97
C ILE A 127 6.86 28.73 21.55
N GLU A 128 7.56 28.08 22.47
CA GLU A 128 8.84 27.44 22.20
C GLU A 128 8.70 26.31 21.16
N GLU A 129 7.65 25.47 21.29
CA GLU A 129 7.33 24.44 20.30
C GLU A 129 7.00 25.02 18.93
N VAL A 130 6.20 26.09 18.86
CA VAL A 130 5.85 26.75 17.60
C VAL A 130 7.06 27.40 16.95
N VAL A 131 7.94 28.03 17.72
CA VAL A 131 9.20 28.62 17.21
C VAL A 131 10.16 27.52 16.73
N ALA A 132 10.16 26.37 17.42
CA ALA A 132 10.95 25.20 17.03
C ALA A 132 10.37 24.47 15.80
N LEU A 133 9.10 24.71 15.44
CA LEU A 133 8.50 24.19 14.22
C LEU A 133 9.14 24.87 12.99
N ASP A 134 10.08 24.17 12.38
CA ASP A 134 10.56 24.53 11.06
C ASP A 134 9.37 24.45 10.07
N PRO A 135 8.97 25.57 9.42
CA PRO A 135 7.89 25.56 8.43
C PRO A 135 8.14 24.60 7.26
N ARG A 136 9.38 24.12 7.11
CA ARG A 136 9.76 23.10 6.14
C ARG A 136 9.58 21.67 6.65
N ARG A 137 9.28 21.46 7.94
CA ARG A 137 9.00 20.15 8.52
C ARG A 137 7.50 19.88 8.49
N SER A 138 7.09 18.94 7.65
CA SER A 138 5.69 18.52 7.63
C SER A 138 5.33 17.80 8.95
N ILE A 139 4.12 18.03 9.46
CA ILE A 139 3.54 17.32 10.62
C ILE A 139 3.64 15.80 10.44
N ALA A 140 3.57 15.32 9.19
CA ALA A 140 3.73 13.91 8.84
C ALA A 140 5.06 13.29 9.31
N ARG A 141 6.13 14.08 9.46
CA ARG A 141 7.42 13.58 9.98
C ARG A 141 7.40 13.33 11.48
N SER A 142 6.67 14.16 12.24
CA SER A 142 6.51 14.00 13.68
C SER A 142 5.60 12.83 14.05
N PHE A 143 4.72 12.42 13.12
CA PHE A 143 3.74 11.35 13.28
C PHE A 143 4.19 10.00 12.69
N ARG A 144 5.47 9.68 12.75
CA ARG A 144 5.94 8.37 12.27
C ARG A 144 5.52 7.24 13.21
N PRO A 145 4.98 6.15 12.65
CA PRO A 145 4.64 4.98 13.45
C PRO A 145 5.89 4.32 14.01
N ASP A 146 5.78 3.76 15.19
CA ASP A 146 6.78 2.93 15.85
C ASP A 146 6.24 1.51 16.10
N GLY A 147 7.13 0.52 16.29
CA GLY A 147 6.77 -0.87 16.58
C GLY A 147 7.22 -1.87 15.52
N LEU A 148 7.08 -3.17 15.85
CA LEU A 148 7.55 -4.30 15.04
C LEU A 148 6.96 -4.35 13.61
N LEU A 149 5.75 -3.84 13.41
CA LEU A 149 5.05 -3.87 12.12
C LEU A 149 5.06 -2.51 11.41
N ARG A 150 5.83 -1.54 11.88
CA ARG A 150 5.87 -0.18 11.29
C ARG A 150 6.23 -0.20 9.80
N GLN A 151 7.12 -1.09 9.37
CA GLN A 151 7.50 -1.21 7.95
C GLN A 151 6.36 -1.65 7.03
N TYR A 152 5.30 -2.24 7.59
CA TYR A 152 4.10 -2.66 6.85
C TYR A 152 2.98 -1.63 6.91
N THR A 153 3.11 -0.61 7.75
CA THR A 153 2.15 0.49 7.89
C THR A 153 2.59 1.72 7.13
N ALA A 154 3.63 1.64 6.30
CA ALA A 154 4.12 2.78 5.53
C ALA A 154 2.95 3.48 4.82
N ILE A 155 2.34 4.41 5.54
CA ILE A 155 1.70 5.56 4.96
C ILE A 155 2.87 6.32 4.35
N ASN A 156 3.14 6.10 3.07
CA ASN A 156 3.99 7.00 2.31
C ASN A 156 3.22 8.32 2.17
N LEU A 157 3.19 9.08 3.25
CA LEU A 157 2.93 10.49 3.20
C LEU A 157 4.13 11.11 2.50
N SER A 158 4.00 11.18 1.18
CA SER A 158 4.85 11.94 0.27
C SER A 158 6.28 11.47 0.05
N GLU A 159 6.51 10.81 -1.07
CA GLU A 159 7.78 10.94 -1.79
C GLU A 159 8.02 12.41 -2.24
N GLU A 160 7.01 13.26 -2.24
CA GLU A 160 7.14 14.69 -2.61
C GLU A 160 7.86 15.52 -1.54
N ALA A 161 7.87 15.11 -0.28
CA ALA A 161 8.60 15.81 0.79
C ALA A 161 10.05 15.31 0.95
N GLU A 162 10.46 14.22 0.30
CA GLU A 162 11.82 13.68 0.42
C GLU A 162 12.85 14.40 -0.46
N ALA A 163 12.42 15.34 -1.30
CA ALA A 163 13.35 16.02 -2.22
C ALA A 163 14.23 17.08 -1.56
N THR A 164 14.00 17.48 -0.31
CA THR A 164 14.71 18.65 0.26
C THR A 164 15.44 18.43 1.57
N ASP A 165 15.17 17.36 2.33
CA ASP A 165 15.89 17.11 3.60
C ASP A 165 16.13 15.61 3.83
N ALA A 166 17.37 15.26 4.13
CA ALA A 166 17.70 13.90 4.54
C ALA A 166 16.89 13.50 5.79
N PRO A 167 16.23 12.35 5.80
CA PRO A 167 15.53 11.87 6.98
C PRO A 167 16.52 11.78 8.15
N PRO A 168 16.10 12.03 9.38
CA PRO A 168 16.94 11.74 10.54
C PRO A 168 17.38 10.29 10.42
N ALA A 169 18.68 10.05 10.58
CA ALA A 169 19.25 8.73 10.42
C ALA A 169 18.43 7.73 11.26
N PRO A 170 17.92 6.65 10.65
CA PRO A 170 17.16 5.64 11.39
C PRO A 170 17.99 5.18 12.58
N GLY A 171 17.36 4.95 13.72
CA GLY A 171 18.06 4.48 14.91
C GLY A 171 18.94 3.26 14.59
N ARG A 172 20.06 3.09 15.26
CA ARG A 172 21.00 1.97 14.97
C ARG A 172 20.30 0.61 14.93
N VAL A 173 19.31 0.41 15.79
CA VAL A 173 18.53 -0.84 15.83
C VAL A 173 17.66 -0.99 14.56
N ASP A 174 17.04 0.08 14.09
CA ASP A 174 16.22 0.08 12.89
C ASP A 174 17.05 -0.13 11.61
N GLN A 175 18.23 0.45 11.55
CA GLN A 175 19.17 0.21 10.45
C GLN A 175 19.58 -1.25 10.41
N VAL A 176 19.86 -1.84 11.56
CA VAL A 176 20.23 -3.24 11.67
C VAL A 176 19.07 -4.14 11.26
N LEU A 177 17.87 -3.93 11.82
CA LEU A 177 16.70 -4.77 11.50
C LEU A 177 16.25 -4.65 10.04
N SER A 178 16.34 -3.47 9.44
CA SER A 178 16.00 -3.26 8.02
C SER A 178 17.04 -3.86 7.06
N ALA A 179 18.25 -4.11 7.54
CA ALA A 179 19.30 -4.76 6.77
C ALA A 179 19.10 -6.29 6.68
N PHE A 180 18.34 -6.90 7.60
CA PHE A 180 18.10 -8.33 7.57
C PHE A 180 16.95 -8.70 6.62
N ASP A 181 17.20 -9.74 5.82
CA ASP A 181 16.19 -10.38 4.97
C ASP A 181 16.00 -11.82 5.48
N PHE A 182 14.79 -12.16 5.86
CA PHE A 182 14.47 -13.50 6.29
C PHE A 182 13.19 -13.99 5.61
N GLY A 183 13.14 -15.27 5.33
CA GLY A 183 11.99 -15.86 4.67
C GLY A 183 11.97 -17.37 4.83
N TYR A 184 10.88 -17.95 4.35
CA TYR A 184 10.71 -19.38 4.28
C TYR A 184 10.15 -19.78 2.92
N ASN A 185 10.69 -20.81 2.32
CA ASN A 185 10.15 -21.42 1.11
C ASN A 185 10.49 -22.92 1.03
N ARG A 186 9.85 -23.64 0.12
CA ARG A 186 10.01 -25.09 0.02
C ARG A 186 11.38 -25.55 -0.51
N VAL A 187 12.17 -24.66 -1.10
CA VAL A 187 13.49 -24.96 -1.67
C VAL A 187 14.61 -24.71 -0.67
N GLU A 188 14.58 -23.55 -0.03
CA GLU A 188 15.64 -23.12 0.88
C GLU A 188 15.36 -23.47 2.34
N GLY A 189 14.09 -23.82 2.67
CA GLY A 189 13.64 -23.84 4.04
C GLY A 189 13.65 -22.40 4.59
N PHE A 190 14.30 -22.19 5.71
CA PHE A 190 14.59 -20.85 6.18
C PHE A 190 15.70 -20.22 5.35
N TYR A 191 15.47 -18.99 4.96
CA TYR A 191 16.46 -18.12 4.34
C TYR A 191 16.80 -17.00 5.31
N LEU A 192 18.09 -16.79 5.53
CA LEU A 192 18.63 -15.71 6.35
C LEU A 192 19.59 -14.91 5.48
N GLY A 193 19.36 -13.63 5.37
CA GLY A 193 20.18 -12.74 4.57
C GLY A 193 20.32 -11.36 5.18
N ALA A 194 21.20 -10.58 4.60
CA ALA A 194 21.36 -9.17 4.90
C ALA A 194 21.53 -8.38 3.60
N ARG A 195 20.98 -7.18 3.58
CA ARG A 195 21.09 -6.24 2.46
C ARG A 195 21.48 -4.87 2.99
N GLN A 196 22.52 -4.29 2.41
CA GLN A 196 23.00 -2.97 2.77
C GLN A 196 23.25 -2.13 1.52
N ARG A 197 22.81 -0.88 1.57
CA ARG A 197 23.12 0.11 0.54
C ARG A 197 24.11 1.12 1.13
N LEU A 198 25.28 1.19 0.54
CA LEU A 198 26.37 2.03 0.98
C LEU A 198 26.57 3.17 -0.03
N LYS A 199 26.49 4.40 0.44
CA LYS A 199 26.86 5.56 -0.36
C LYS A 199 28.38 5.75 -0.24
N LEU A 200 29.12 5.35 -1.26
CA LEU A 200 30.60 5.42 -1.25
C LEU A 200 31.07 6.87 -1.45
N ALA A 201 30.42 7.59 -2.35
CA ALA A 201 30.61 8.99 -2.62
C ALA A 201 29.38 9.55 -3.38
N ASP A 202 29.18 10.86 -3.43
CA ASP A 202 28.29 11.45 -4.41
C ASP A 202 29.01 11.46 -5.76
N PRO A 203 28.57 10.74 -6.78
CA PRO A 203 27.29 10.10 -7.05
C PRO A 203 27.27 8.54 -7.00
N LEU A 204 28.16 7.90 -6.25
CA LEU A 204 28.41 6.46 -6.31
C LEU A 204 27.73 5.71 -5.15
N THR A 205 26.89 4.73 -5.46
CA THR A 205 26.21 3.88 -4.48
C THR A 205 26.51 2.40 -4.73
N LEU A 206 26.87 1.66 -3.68
CA LEU A 206 27.10 0.23 -3.69
C LEU A 206 25.97 -0.48 -2.93
N LEU A 207 25.34 -1.44 -3.57
CA LEU A 207 24.41 -2.38 -2.93
C LEU A 207 25.15 -3.70 -2.69
N LEU A 208 25.11 -4.15 -1.46
CA LEU A 208 25.60 -5.48 -1.05
C LEU A 208 24.43 -6.24 -0.44
N ALA A 209 24.12 -7.40 -0.97
CA ALA A 209 23.19 -8.34 -0.35
C ALA A 209 23.81 -9.73 -0.35
N GLY A 210 23.62 -10.43 0.74
CA GLY A 210 24.07 -11.80 0.89
C GLY A 210 23.14 -12.59 1.80
N GLY A 211 23.06 -13.89 1.59
CA GLY A 211 22.20 -14.73 2.40
C GLY A 211 22.50 -16.22 2.23
N TYR A 212 21.84 -17.01 3.05
CA TYR A 212 22.05 -18.44 3.09
C TYR A 212 20.73 -19.18 3.29
N GLY A 213 20.47 -20.13 2.42
CA GLY A 213 19.32 -21.04 2.54
C GLY A 213 19.70 -22.24 3.40
N VAL A 214 19.09 -22.37 4.56
CA VAL A 214 19.46 -23.38 5.57
C VAL A 214 19.30 -24.82 5.04
N SER A 215 18.23 -25.10 4.34
CA SER A 215 17.97 -26.47 3.82
C SER A 215 18.71 -26.74 2.51
N SER A 216 18.87 -25.74 1.66
CA SER A 216 19.56 -25.88 0.39
C SER A 216 21.09 -25.85 0.54
N LYS A 217 21.60 -25.36 1.70
CA LYS A 217 23.02 -25.21 2.01
C LYS A 217 23.80 -24.40 0.97
N LEU A 218 23.15 -23.49 0.27
CA LEU A 218 23.76 -22.70 -0.80
C LEU A 218 23.74 -21.21 -0.46
N PRO A 219 24.85 -20.50 -0.67
CA PRO A 219 24.87 -19.05 -0.51
C PRO A 219 24.17 -18.36 -1.66
N ALA A 220 23.58 -17.21 -1.35
CA ALA A 220 23.06 -16.25 -2.31
C ALA A 220 23.79 -14.92 -2.11
N PHE A 221 24.04 -14.19 -3.19
CA PHE A 221 24.60 -12.85 -3.12
C PHE A 221 24.08 -11.99 -4.28
N ASP A 222 24.08 -10.68 -4.06
CA ASP A 222 23.78 -9.63 -5.05
C ASP A 222 24.69 -8.43 -4.75
N VAL A 223 25.52 -8.07 -5.71
CA VAL A 223 26.45 -6.94 -5.63
C VAL A 223 26.18 -6.04 -6.81
N GLU A 224 25.70 -4.82 -6.55
CA GLU A 224 25.38 -3.82 -7.57
C GLU A 224 26.10 -2.51 -7.28
N LEU A 225 26.73 -1.94 -8.27
CA LEU A 225 27.29 -0.61 -8.24
C LEU A 225 26.47 0.30 -9.13
N GLN A 226 26.01 1.42 -8.58
CA GLN A 226 25.23 2.43 -9.29
C GLN A 226 25.98 3.76 -9.29
N TYR A 227 26.04 4.38 -10.45
CA TYR A 227 26.54 5.74 -10.64
C TYR A 227 25.41 6.64 -11.17
N ASP A 228 25.12 7.73 -10.48
CA ASP A 228 24.09 8.69 -10.82
C ASP A 228 24.71 9.91 -11.54
N PHE A 229 24.34 10.12 -12.80
CA PHE A 229 24.80 11.26 -13.58
C PHE A 229 23.94 12.48 -13.28
N GLY A 230 24.55 13.53 -12.79
CA GLY A 230 24.00 14.88 -12.75
C GLY A 230 22.85 15.10 -11.79
N ARG A 231 22.99 16.12 -10.97
CA ARG A 231 21.90 16.76 -10.23
C ARG A 231 21.27 17.84 -11.09
N GLN A 232 19.93 17.74 -11.19
CA GLN A 232 19.01 18.83 -11.58
C GLN A 232 19.59 19.97 -12.42
N ARG A 233 19.52 19.85 -13.74
CA ARG A 233 19.58 21.04 -14.60
C ARG A 233 18.15 21.58 -14.74
N PRO A 234 17.86 22.82 -14.33
CA PRO A 234 16.56 23.45 -14.55
C PRO A 234 16.24 23.41 -16.04
N GLY A 235 15.06 22.92 -16.39
CA GLY A 235 14.58 22.91 -17.77
C GLY A 235 14.65 21.60 -18.52
N TRP A 236 15.32 20.58 -18.02
CA TRP A 236 15.32 19.26 -18.64
C TRP A 236 14.17 18.40 -18.11
N PHE A 237 13.52 17.65 -19.01
CA PHE A 237 12.44 16.73 -18.68
C PHE A 237 12.93 15.58 -17.79
N PHE A 238 14.10 14.99 -18.10
CA PHE A 238 14.77 14.00 -17.28
C PHE A 238 15.76 14.67 -16.33
N HIS A 239 15.57 14.46 -15.03
CA HIS A 239 16.34 15.12 -13.98
C HIS A 239 17.53 14.27 -13.52
N ARG A 240 17.49 12.97 -13.75
CA ARG A 240 18.51 12.02 -13.32
C ARG A 240 18.72 10.96 -14.40
N ALA A 241 19.97 10.70 -14.71
CA ALA A 241 20.37 9.52 -15.46
C ALA A 241 21.26 8.66 -14.56
N PHE A 242 21.24 7.37 -14.74
CA PHE A 242 22.07 6.45 -13.98
C PHE A 242 22.59 5.32 -14.85
N VAL A 243 23.72 4.77 -14.45
CA VAL A 243 24.20 3.47 -14.91
C VAL A 243 24.39 2.59 -13.69
N LYS A 244 23.96 1.36 -13.76
CA LYS A 244 24.24 0.35 -12.74
C LYS A 244 24.72 -0.93 -13.38
N GLY A 245 25.59 -1.62 -12.67
CA GLY A 245 26.09 -2.92 -13.08
C GLY A 245 26.31 -3.80 -11.88
N GLY A 246 26.13 -5.10 -12.05
CA GLY A 246 26.22 -6.00 -10.92
C GLY A 246 26.40 -7.45 -11.31
N VAL A 247 26.63 -8.22 -10.26
CA VAL A 247 26.71 -9.69 -10.31
C VAL A 247 25.84 -10.26 -9.22
N LEU A 248 25.05 -11.27 -9.56
CA LEU A 248 24.16 -11.92 -8.61
C LEU A 248 24.18 -13.43 -8.78
N ARG A 249 23.95 -14.11 -7.66
CA ARG A 249 23.66 -15.54 -7.58
C ARG A 249 22.60 -15.73 -6.50
N LEU A 250 21.40 -16.06 -6.93
CA LEU A 250 20.28 -16.21 -5.99
C LEU A 250 19.29 -17.26 -6.50
N ARG A 251 18.37 -17.63 -5.64
CA ARG A 251 17.15 -18.33 -6.06
C ARG A 251 16.10 -17.31 -6.39
N ASP A 252 15.74 -17.29 -7.66
CA ASP A 252 14.68 -16.42 -8.14
C ASP A 252 13.38 -17.20 -8.29
N THR A 253 12.30 -16.48 -8.42
CA THR A 253 10.99 -17.06 -8.71
C THR A 253 10.74 -17.05 -10.20
N GLN A 254 10.15 -18.13 -10.75
CA GLN A 254 9.80 -18.21 -12.17
C GLN A 254 8.84 -17.12 -12.61
N TYR A 255 8.09 -16.53 -11.65
CA TYR A 255 7.17 -15.41 -11.87
C TYR A 255 7.11 -14.51 -10.65
N ASN A 256 6.73 -13.26 -10.87
CA ASN A 256 6.50 -12.29 -9.81
C ASN A 256 4.99 -12.16 -9.56
N SER A 257 4.57 -12.32 -8.32
CA SER A 257 3.20 -12.02 -7.93
C SER A 257 3.04 -10.51 -7.66
N ARG A 258 1.94 -9.97 -8.16
CA ARG A 258 1.51 -8.59 -7.94
C ARG A 258 0.57 -8.47 -6.75
N SER A 259 0.05 -9.60 -6.28
CA SER A 259 -0.95 -9.70 -5.20
C SER A 259 -0.37 -10.22 -3.88
N TYR A 260 0.63 -11.09 -3.93
CA TYR A 260 1.23 -11.71 -2.75
C TYR A 260 2.73 -11.45 -2.65
N SER A 261 3.17 -11.02 -1.48
CA SER A 261 4.59 -10.89 -1.19
C SER A 261 5.24 -12.24 -0.93
N ARG A 262 6.55 -12.34 -1.20
CA ARG A 262 7.34 -13.54 -0.84
C ARG A 262 7.27 -13.82 0.66
N PHE A 263 7.21 -12.79 1.50
CA PHE A 263 7.06 -12.92 2.95
C PHE A 263 5.72 -13.57 3.33
N VAL A 264 4.60 -13.06 2.81
CA VAL A 264 3.26 -13.63 3.08
C VAL A 264 3.17 -15.06 2.56
N ALA A 265 3.68 -15.31 1.36
CA ALA A 265 3.72 -16.66 0.80
C ALA A 265 4.57 -17.61 1.65
N GLY A 266 5.73 -17.15 2.12
CA GLY A 266 6.63 -17.92 2.96
C GLY A 266 6.03 -18.23 4.34
N ALA A 267 5.43 -17.24 5.00
CA ALA A 267 4.76 -17.41 6.28
C ALA A 267 3.64 -18.45 6.18
N THR A 268 2.80 -18.39 5.16
CA THR A 268 1.74 -19.38 4.94
C THR A 268 2.28 -20.76 4.58
N THR A 269 3.38 -20.83 3.83
CA THR A 269 4.06 -22.11 3.55
C THR A 269 4.67 -22.73 4.80
N TYR A 270 5.22 -21.92 5.71
CA TYR A 270 5.72 -22.39 7.00
C TYR A 270 4.62 -23.02 7.86
N VAL A 271 3.41 -22.43 7.84
CA VAL A 271 2.23 -22.98 8.56
C VAL A 271 1.69 -24.26 7.90
N GLY A 272 2.12 -24.56 6.67
CA GLY A 272 1.75 -25.80 5.98
C GLY A 272 0.85 -25.62 4.77
N TRP A 273 0.63 -24.39 4.30
CA TRP A 273 -0.04 -24.17 3.03
C TRP A 273 0.91 -24.46 1.86
N GLU A 274 0.35 -24.73 0.70
CA GLU A 274 1.13 -24.93 -0.50
C GLU A 274 1.91 -23.67 -0.86
N ASP A 275 3.20 -23.82 -1.22
CA ASP A 275 4.03 -22.69 -1.62
C ASP A 275 3.56 -22.11 -2.95
N TYR A 276 3.29 -20.82 -2.95
CA TYR A 276 2.71 -20.12 -4.09
C TYR A 276 3.69 -19.97 -5.26
N PHE A 277 4.98 -19.87 -4.97
CA PHE A 277 6.01 -19.61 -5.96
C PHE A 277 6.69 -20.88 -6.48
N ASP A 278 7.19 -20.81 -7.70
CA ASP A 278 8.12 -21.74 -8.30
C ASP A 278 9.50 -21.09 -8.39
N TYR A 279 10.54 -21.86 -8.18
CA TYR A 279 11.88 -21.36 -8.01
C TYR A 279 12.85 -21.92 -9.03
N PHE A 280 13.91 -21.16 -9.31
CA PHE A 280 15.07 -21.60 -10.06
C PHE A 280 16.31 -20.87 -9.56
N LYS A 281 17.49 -21.41 -9.84
CA LYS A 281 18.74 -20.75 -9.55
C LYS A 281 19.11 -19.85 -10.70
N ARG A 282 19.35 -18.59 -10.38
CA ARG A 282 19.76 -17.55 -11.33
C ARG A 282 21.13 -17.03 -10.97
N GLN A 283 22.05 -17.06 -11.91
CA GLN A 283 23.32 -16.39 -11.86
C GLN A 283 23.34 -15.37 -12.99
N ALA A 284 23.66 -14.12 -12.70
CA ALA A 284 23.64 -13.08 -13.71
C ALA A 284 24.78 -12.07 -13.52
N ARG A 285 25.24 -11.53 -14.65
CA ARG A 285 26.03 -10.31 -14.75
C ARG A 285 25.27 -9.36 -15.63
N TYR A 286 25.13 -8.12 -15.20
CA TYR A 286 24.29 -7.17 -15.94
C TYR A 286 24.84 -5.75 -15.91
N VAL A 287 24.44 -4.99 -16.91
CA VAL A 287 24.61 -3.53 -16.95
C VAL A 287 23.26 -2.95 -17.40
N GLU A 288 22.84 -1.91 -16.75
CA GLU A 288 21.60 -1.19 -17.05
C GLU A 288 21.88 0.32 -17.05
N PHE A 289 21.42 0.99 -18.09
CA PHE A 289 21.35 2.46 -18.17
C PHE A 289 19.89 2.89 -18.03
N GLY A 290 19.66 3.95 -17.26
CA GLY A 290 18.31 4.47 -17.08
C GLY A 290 18.28 5.98 -16.90
N VAL A 291 17.09 6.52 -17.12
CA VAL A 291 16.75 7.92 -16.91
C VAL A 291 15.48 8.04 -16.07
N ALA A 292 15.42 9.04 -15.21
CA ALA A 292 14.27 9.27 -14.35
C ALA A 292 13.81 10.74 -14.43
N ALA A 293 12.50 10.92 -14.43
CA ALA A 293 11.83 12.21 -14.38
C ALA A 293 10.95 12.26 -13.14
N ASP A 294 11.48 12.80 -12.05
CA ASP A 294 10.86 12.73 -10.72
C ASP A 294 9.51 13.46 -10.66
N LYS A 295 9.35 14.59 -11.40
CA LYS A 295 8.09 15.36 -11.44
C LYS A 295 6.87 14.57 -11.90
N ILE A 296 7.06 13.58 -12.77
CA ILE A 296 6.01 12.72 -13.31
C ILE A 296 6.22 11.25 -12.90
N ALA A 297 7.09 11.02 -11.92
CA ALA A 297 7.44 9.68 -11.42
C ALA A 297 7.71 8.68 -12.56
N THR A 298 8.46 9.10 -13.60
CA THR A 298 8.74 8.29 -14.78
C THR A 298 10.18 7.79 -14.77
N THR A 299 10.35 6.52 -15.05
CA THR A 299 11.67 5.88 -15.21
C THR A 299 11.68 5.07 -16.49
N ALA A 300 12.70 5.26 -17.31
CA ALA A 300 12.95 4.44 -18.48
C ALA A 300 14.36 3.84 -18.38
N SER A 301 14.50 2.57 -18.70
CA SER A 301 15.81 1.90 -18.66
C SER A 301 15.97 0.87 -19.76
N ILE A 302 17.22 0.65 -20.14
CA ILE A 302 17.65 -0.44 -21.03
C ILE A 302 18.83 -1.14 -20.40
N GLY A 303 18.84 -2.44 -20.43
CA GLY A 303 19.89 -3.24 -19.83
C GLY A 303 20.22 -4.48 -20.66
N ILE A 304 21.44 -4.95 -20.49
CA ILE A 304 21.91 -6.23 -21.02
C ILE A 304 22.37 -7.09 -19.84
N SER A 305 21.99 -8.35 -19.87
CA SER A 305 22.45 -9.33 -18.89
C SER A 305 22.86 -10.63 -19.56
N ARG A 306 23.92 -11.27 -19.03
CA ARG A 306 24.24 -12.66 -19.30
C ARG A 306 23.88 -13.47 -18.08
N GLU A 307 22.99 -14.42 -18.26
CA GLU A 307 22.38 -15.18 -17.18
C GLU A 307 22.56 -16.67 -17.40
N ARG A 308 22.67 -17.41 -16.31
CA ARG A 308 22.61 -18.87 -16.29
C ARG A 308 21.48 -19.30 -15.36
N HIS A 309 20.56 -20.09 -15.91
CA HIS A 309 19.43 -20.64 -15.20
C HIS A 309 19.64 -22.14 -14.97
N GLU A 310 19.43 -22.57 -13.74
CA GLU A 310 19.56 -23.98 -13.34
C GLU A 310 18.33 -24.36 -12.50
N ASP A 311 17.86 -25.58 -12.65
CA ASP A 311 16.77 -26.11 -11.82
C ASP A 311 17.18 -26.23 -10.35
N VAL A 312 16.22 -26.33 -9.46
CA VAL A 312 16.44 -26.48 -8.04
C VAL A 312 15.56 -27.60 -7.47
N SER A 313 16.18 -28.46 -6.69
CA SER A 313 15.49 -29.50 -5.97
C SER A 313 14.72 -28.95 -4.77
N VAL A 314 13.60 -29.57 -4.45
CA VAL A 314 12.76 -29.23 -3.30
C VAL A 314 13.23 -30.01 -2.08
N PHE A 315 13.27 -29.35 -0.94
CA PHE A 315 13.57 -29.99 0.33
C PHE A 315 12.35 -30.77 0.82
N ARG A 316 12.38 -32.10 0.71
CA ARG A 316 11.22 -32.97 0.93
C ARG A 316 10.93 -33.36 2.39
N ASP A 317 11.87 -33.18 3.31
CA ASP A 317 11.84 -33.84 4.63
C ASP A 317 10.99 -33.15 5.71
N ARG A 318 10.29 -32.06 5.43
CA ARG A 318 9.44 -31.40 6.43
C ARG A 318 8.02 -31.20 5.97
N LYS A 319 7.09 -31.82 6.71
CA LYS A 319 5.68 -31.45 6.69
C LYS A 319 5.52 -30.05 7.30
N GLY A 320 4.55 -29.27 6.81
CA GLY A 320 4.19 -28.01 7.44
C GLY A 320 3.82 -28.22 8.93
N TRP A 321 4.06 -27.20 9.74
CA TRP A 321 3.93 -27.32 11.20
C TRP A 321 2.50 -27.60 11.68
N PHE A 322 1.49 -26.98 11.03
CA PHE A 322 0.08 -27.15 11.43
C PHE A 322 -0.74 -28.00 10.45
N PHE A 323 -0.42 -27.95 9.16
CA PHE A 323 -1.16 -28.63 8.11
C PHE A 323 -0.19 -29.49 7.30
N GLY A 324 -0.25 -30.78 7.48
CA GLY A 324 0.70 -31.75 6.92
C GLY A 324 0.66 -31.94 5.40
N SER A 325 0.64 -30.86 4.61
CA SER A 325 0.70 -30.95 3.15
C SER A 325 2.06 -31.42 2.66
N THR A 326 2.07 -32.35 1.71
CA THR A 326 3.30 -32.74 0.99
C THR A 326 3.74 -31.58 0.10
N ARG A 327 5.04 -31.28 0.12
CA ARG A 327 5.59 -30.24 -0.76
C ARG A 327 5.64 -30.74 -2.18
N ARG A 328 5.09 -29.97 -3.10
CA ARG A 328 5.14 -30.24 -4.52
C ARG A 328 6.53 -30.02 -5.08
N ASP A 329 6.87 -30.71 -6.15
CA ASP A 329 8.09 -30.46 -6.92
C ASP A 329 8.04 -29.11 -7.63
N ASN A 330 9.20 -28.57 -8.01
CA ASN A 330 9.26 -27.42 -8.90
C ASN A 330 8.92 -27.87 -10.32
N PRO A 331 8.17 -27.06 -11.09
CA PRO A 331 8.06 -27.27 -12.52
C PRO A 331 9.41 -27.12 -13.21
N ILE A 332 9.64 -27.95 -14.22
CA ILE A 332 10.85 -27.96 -15.02
C ILE A 332 11.03 -26.60 -15.72
N ILE A 333 12.26 -26.13 -15.79
CA ILE A 333 12.68 -24.96 -16.55
C ILE A 333 13.54 -25.37 -17.75
N ASP A 334 13.73 -24.45 -18.68
CA ASP A 334 14.77 -24.61 -19.70
C ASP A 334 16.10 -24.13 -19.05
N GLU A 335 16.99 -25.07 -18.78
CA GLU A 335 18.30 -24.78 -18.18
C GLU A 335 19.27 -24.27 -19.25
N GLY A 336 20.24 -23.46 -18.81
CA GLY A 336 21.31 -23.00 -19.68
C GLY A 336 21.61 -21.51 -19.57
N GLU A 337 22.42 -21.05 -20.51
CA GLU A 337 22.85 -19.65 -20.61
C GLU A 337 21.89 -18.85 -21.52
N LEU A 338 21.69 -17.59 -21.12
CA LEU A 338 20.89 -16.60 -21.86
C LEU A 338 21.64 -15.28 -21.95
N THR A 339 21.43 -14.56 -23.06
CA THR A 339 21.84 -13.15 -23.17
C THR A 339 20.60 -12.31 -23.42
N LEU A 340 20.19 -11.60 -22.38
CA LEU A 340 18.93 -10.85 -22.37
C LEU A 340 19.19 -9.36 -22.58
N LEU A 341 18.46 -8.78 -23.54
CA LEU A 341 18.27 -7.34 -23.67
C LEU A 341 16.91 -6.98 -23.06
N THR A 342 16.90 -6.09 -22.09
CA THR A 342 15.68 -5.71 -21.37
C THR A 342 15.45 -4.20 -21.47
N GLY A 343 14.26 -3.80 -21.94
CA GLY A 343 13.77 -2.43 -21.88
C GLY A 343 12.63 -2.32 -20.86
N THR A 344 12.65 -1.29 -20.04
CA THR A 344 11.58 -1.02 -19.05
C THR A 344 11.17 0.44 -19.12
N LEU A 345 9.86 0.70 -19.12
CA LEU A 345 9.26 2.01 -18.97
C LEU A 345 8.24 1.94 -17.83
N GLN A 346 8.39 2.82 -16.85
CA GLN A 346 7.45 2.97 -15.76
C GLN A 346 7.02 4.43 -15.68
N ILE A 347 5.72 4.67 -15.60
CA ILE A 347 5.10 5.98 -15.42
C ILE A 347 4.22 5.90 -14.18
N GLY A 348 4.41 6.82 -13.24
CA GLY A 348 3.69 6.83 -11.99
C GLY A 348 4.17 5.76 -10.98
N SER A 349 3.42 5.64 -9.90
CA SER A 349 3.70 4.71 -8.79
C SER A 349 2.99 3.39 -9.01
N VAL A 350 3.70 2.40 -9.52
CA VAL A 350 3.14 1.06 -9.76
C VAL A 350 3.06 0.29 -8.43
N PRO A 351 1.89 -0.27 -8.07
CA PRO A 351 1.74 -1.08 -6.87
C PRO A 351 2.70 -2.27 -6.87
N ASN A 352 3.24 -2.54 -5.70
CA ASN A 352 4.09 -3.69 -5.42
C ASN A 352 3.50 -4.46 -4.24
N ALA A 353 3.40 -5.78 -4.35
CA ALA A 353 2.86 -6.63 -3.30
C ALA A 353 3.55 -6.48 -1.94
N ASN A 354 4.84 -6.09 -1.94
CA ASN A 354 5.65 -5.97 -0.73
C ASN A 354 5.61 -4.58 -0.09
N LEU A 355 5.65 -3.52 -0.89
CA LEU A 355 5.95 -2.17 -0.41
C LEU A 355 4.83 -1.16 -0.68
N LYS A 356 4.17 -1.23 -1.83
CA LYS A 356 3.14 -0.27 -2.25
C LYS A 356 1.90 -1.01 -2.79
N PRO A 357 0.95 -1.34 -1.93
CA PRO A 357 -0.26 -2.05 -2.38
C PRO A 357 -1.21 -1.15 -3.18
N VAL A 358 -1.08 0.15 -3.05
CA VAL A 358 -1.89 1.17 -3.73
C VAL A 358 -0.97 2.09 -4.52
N GLY A 359 -1.39 2.47 -5.72
CA GLY A 359 -0.65 3.37 -6.58
C GLY A 359 -1.34 3.52 -7.92
N GLN A 360 -0.95 4.54 -8.67
CA GLN A 360 -1.40 4.78 -10.03
C GLN A 360 -0.20 4.81 -10.95
N GLY A 361 -0.21 3.96 -11.95
CA GLY A 361 0.91 3.95 -12.87
C GLY A 361 0.83 2.80 -13.88
N ILE A 362 1.74 2.88 -14.83
CA ILE A 362 1.90 1.90 -15.90
C ILE A 362 3.36 1.45 -15.90
N LYS A 363 3.57 0.16 -16.05
CA LYS A 363 4.90 -0.43 -16.27
C LYS A 363 4.86 -1.33 -17.49
N LEU A 364 5.72 -1.04 -18.44
CA LEU A 364 5.94 -1.84 -19.64
C LEU A 364 7.36 -2.43 -19.60
N LYS A 365 7.49 -3.68 -19.96
CA LYS A 365 8.77 -4.37 -20.02
C LYS A 365 8.84 -5.22 -21.27
N ALA A 366 9.94 -5.10 -22.01
CA ALA A 366 10.30 -5.99 -23.11
C ALA A 366 11.60 -6.72 -22.76
N THR A 367 11.66 -8.03 -22.95
CA THR A 367 12.85 -8.86 -22.71
C THR A 367 13.11 -9.72 -23.92
N HIS A 368 14.27 -9.55 -24.53
CA HIS A 368 14.68 -10.27 -25.71
C HIS A 368 15.89 -11.15 -25.41
N ASN A 369 15.80 -12.47 -25.66
CA ASN A 369 16.95 -13.37 -25.68
C ASN A 369 17.48 -13.46 -27.11
N THR A 370 18.76 -13.11 -27.30
CA THR A 370 19.37 -13.09 -28.65
C THR A 370 19.50 -14.48 -29.29
N GLY A 371 19.53 -15.53 -28.46
CA GLY A 371 19.74 -16.91 -28.95
C GLY A 371 21.14 -17.18 -29.52
N ARG A 372 22.07 -16.20 -29.49
CA ARG A 372 23.44 -16.36 -29.93
C ARG A 372 24.32 -16.75 -28.75
N ASP A 373 25.16 -17.77 -28.95
CA ASP A 373 26.07 -18.30 -27.91
C ASP A 373 25.33 -18.62 -26.60
N THR A 374 24.12 -19.15 -26.71
CA THR A 374 23.24 -19.49 -25.58
C THR A 374 22.60 -20.86 -25.81
N ASP A 375 22.31 -21.56 -24.71
CA ASP A 375 21.69 -22.90 -24.77
C ASP A 375 20.17 -22.79 -25.05
N ILE A 376 19.59 -21.62 -24.80
CA ILE A 376 18.16 -21.36 -24.92
C ILE A 376 17.85 -20.59 -26.19
N SER A 377 16.86 -21.08 -26.96
CA SER A 377 16.41 -20.48 -28.21
C SER A 377 15.98 -19.00 -28.05
N SER A 378 16.07 -18.27 -29.20
CA SER A 378 15.64 -16.86 -29.22
C SER A 378 14.15 -16.70 -28.92
N PHE A 379 13.83 -15.70 -28.14
CA PHE A 379 12.46 -15.25 -27.86
C PHE A 379 12.42 -13.76 -27.53
N THR A 380 11.26 -13.17 -27.67
CA THR A 380 10.96 -11.84 -27.12
C THR A 380 9.70 -11.92 -26.29
N ARG A 381 9.75 -11.46 -25.04
CA ARG A 381 8.60 -11.36 -24.16
C ARG A 381 8.23 -9.90 -23.94
N TYR A 382 6.97 -9.60 -24.07
CA TYR A 382 6.38 -8.30 -23.73
C TYR A 382 5.47 -8.46 -22.53
N GLU A 383 5.60 -7.54 -21.57
CA GLU A 383 4.81 -7.54 -20.33
C GLU A 383 4.35 -6.12 -20.04
N GLY A 384 3.08 -5.97 -19.68
CA GLY A 384 2.46 -4.72 -19.30
C GLY A 384 1.67 -4.87 -18.01
N PHE A 385 1.77 -3.88 -17.15
CA PHE A 385 0.97 -3.78 -15.94
C PHE A 385 0.51 -2.33 -15.75
N ALA A 386 -0.77 -2.13 -15.45
CA ALA A 386 -1.32 -0.83 -15.10
C ALA A 386 -2.15 -0.92 -13.82
N ALA A 387 -2.10 0.11 -13.02
CA ALA A 387 -2.95 0.30 -11.86
C ALA A 387 -3.54 1.70 -11.87
N LEU A 388 -4.84 1.78 -11.68
CA LEU A 388 -5.61 3.02 -11.69
C LEU A 388 -6.48 3.09 -10.44
N THR A 389 -6.59 4.27 -9.87
CA THR A 389 -7.54 4.58 -8.80
C THR A 389 -8.30 5.83 -9.21
N ILE A 390 -9.59 5.72 -9.40
CA ILE A 390 -10.46 6.79 -9.86
C ILE A 390 -11.39 7.16 -8.71
N PRO A 391 -11.28 8.37 -8.13
CA PRO A 391 -12.25 8.85 -7.16
C PRO A 391 -13.64 8.93 -7.78
N THR A 392 -14.64 8.42 -7.07
CA THR A 392 -16.03 8.41 -7.52
C THR A 392 -16.92 9.16 -6.53
N LEU A 393 -18.19 9.17 -6.71
CA LEU A 393 -19.28 9.68 -5.87
C LEU A 393 -18.90 10.75 -4.81
N TYR A 394 -18.42 10.34 -3.64
CA TYR A 394 -18.09 11.24 -2.52
C TYR A 394 -16.58 11.30 -2.28
N GLN A 395 -15.93 12.34 -2.78
CA GLN A 395 -14.46 12.49 -2.74
C GLN A 395 -13.96 13.14 -1.43
N ARG A 396 -14.79 13.98 -0.78
CA ARG A 396 -14.40 14.75 0.41
C ARG A 396 -14.72 14.06 1.74
N ARG A 397 -14.86 12.75 1.74
CA ARG A 397 -15.05 11.96 2.96
C ARG A 397 -13.71 11.46 3.49
N LYS A 398 -13.69 11.15 4.78
CA LYS A 398 -12.54 10.46 5.42
C LYS A 398 -12.14 9.20 4.66
N TRP A 399 -13.13 8.50 4.09
CA TRP A 399 -12.97 7.34 3.21
C TRP A 399 -13.68 7.63 1.89
N PRO A 400 -12.98 8.17 0.90
CA PRO A 400 -13.59 8.48 -0.38
C PRO A 400 -14.04 7.20 -1.09
N ASN A 401 -15.10 7.33 -1.88
CA ASN A 401 -15.49 6.26 -2.79
C ASN A 401 -14.52 6.23 -3.97
N GLU A 402 -14.10 5.04 -4.36
CA GLU A 402 -13.12 4.91 -5.42
C GLU A 402 -13.31 3.63 -6.24
N LEU A 403 -13.04 3.72 -7.52
CA LEU A 403 -12.87 2.59 -8.43
C LEU A 403 -11.39 2.32 -8.60
N ARG A 404 -10.95 1.13 -8.20
CA ARG A 404 -9.59 0.64 -8.40
C ARG A 404 -9.57 -0.39 -9.51
N MET A 405 -8.59 -0.29 -10.37
CA MET A 405 -8.41 -1.23 -11.48
C MET A 405 -6.95 -1.68 -11.56
N ARG A 406 -6.74 -2.95 -11.88
CA ARG A 406 -5.44 -3.52 -12.23
C ARG A 406 -5.57 -4.25 -13.54
N LEU A 407 -4.70 -3.92 -14.48
CA LEU A 407 -4.60 -4.57 -15.77
C LEU A 407 -3.23 -5.23 -15.89
N TYR A 408 -3.19 -6.41 -16.40
CA TYR A 408 -1.96 -7.13 -16.69
C TYR A 408 -2.05 -7.82 -18.05
N GLY A 409 -0.95 -7.78 -18.79
CA GLY A 409 -0.81 -8.50 -20.04
C GLY A 409 0.60 -8.99 -20.23
N ALA A 410 0.76 -10.19 -20.77
CA ALA A 410 2.03 -10.74 -21.22
C ALA A 410 1.83 -11.53 -22.50
N THR A 411 2.73 -11.34 -23.47
CA THR A 411 2.76 -12.05 -24.73
C THR A 411 4.20 -12.24 -25.19
N TYR A 412 4.41 -13.05 -26.21
CA TYR A 412 5.74 -13.40 -26.68
C TYR A 412 5.81 -13.65 -28.19
N THR A 413 7.04 -13.69 -28.69
CA THR A 413 7.41 -14.21 -29.98
C THR A 413 8.62 -15.14 -29.87
N GLY A 414 8.78 -16.12 -30.73
CA GLY A 414 9.86 -17.10 -30.64
C GLY A 414 9.53 -18.29 -29.73
N SER A 415 10.53 -18.90 -29.11
CA SER A 415 10.40 -20.07 -28.22
C SER A 415 10.52 -19.65 -26.75
N LEU A 416 9.40 -19.38 -26.12
CA LEU A 416 9.38 -18.89 -24.72
C LEU A 416 9.67 -20.02 -23.73
N PRO A 417 10.71 -19.91 -22.89
CA PRO A 417 10.99 -20.86 -21.82
C PRO A 417 9.94 -20.78 -20.69
N PRO A 418 9.66 -21.90 -19.98
CA PRO A 418 8.66 -21.95 -18.93
C PRO A 418 8.84 -20.90 -17.81
N GLN A 419 10.08 -20.59 -17.44
CA GLN A 419 10.40 -19.60 -16.41
C GLN A 419 10.15 -18.15 -16.84
N PHE A 420 9.74 -17.91 -18.08
CA PHE A 420 9.32 -16.59 -18.56
C PHE A 420 7.82 -16.49 -18.84
N MET A 421 7.03 -17.50 -18.49
CA MET A 421 5.57 -17.46 -18.66
C MET A 421 4.93 -16.39 -17.76
N GLY A 422 3.81 -15.83 -18.21
CA GLY A 422 2.95 -14.98 -17.40
C GLY A 422 2.07 -15.79 -16.45
N ILE A 423 1.38 -15.12 -15.54
CA ILE A 423 0.46 -15.77 -14.61
C ILE A 423 -0.87 -15.02 -14.49
N LEU A 424 -1.96 -15.79 -14.35
CA LEU A 424 -3.18 -15.35 -13.69
C LEU A 424 -3.06 -15.67 -12.21
N GLU A 425 -3.24 -14.67 -11.39
CA GLU A 425 -3.13 -14.82 -9.93
C GLU A 425 -4.39 -15.42 -9.34
N THR A 426 -4.24 -16.36 -8.42
CA THR A 426 -5.32 -17.07 -7.75
C THR A 426 -5.30 -16.78 -6.26
N SER A 427 -6.44 -16.94 -5.60
CA SER A 427 -6.51 -16.71 -4.16
C SER A 427 -5.82 -17.81 -3.36
N ARG A 428 -5.29 -17.43 -2.20
CA ARG A 428 -4.75 -18.35 -1.19
C ARG A 428 -5.78 -18.49 -0.07
N ARG A 429 -6.64 -19.50 -0.13
CA ARG A 429 -7.69 -19.70 0.90
C ARG A 429 -7.15 -19.60 2.32
N PRO A 430 -7.81 -18.86 3.23
CA PRO A 430 -8.99 -18.02 2.98
C PRO A 430 -8.65 -16.62 2.44
N ILE A 431 -7.37 -16.30 2.19
CA ILE A 431 -6.89 -14.94 1.89
C ILE A 431 -7.06 -14.63 0.41
N GLY A 432 -7.97 -13.73 0.09
CA GLY A 432 -8.16 -13.16 -1.24
C GLY A 432 -7.52 -11.76 -1.36
N ALA A 433 -6.48 -11.62 -2.19
CA ALA A 433 -5.88 -10.32 -2.46
C ALA A 433 -6.56 -9.63 -3.66
N PHE A 434 -6.49 -8.29 -3.70
CA PHE A 434 -6.91 -7.54 -4.88
C PHE A 434 -6.00 -7.87 -6.07
N GLY A 435 -6.61 -8.19 -7.20
CA GLY A 435 -5.90 -8.60 -8.42
C GLY A 435 -5.78 -10.11 -8.62
N ALA A 436 -6.13 -10.91 -7.62
CA ALA A 436 -6.20 -12.35 -7.72
C ALA A 436 -7.64 -12.82 -7.94
N PHE A 437 -7.83 -13.86 -8.74
CA PHE A 437 -9.12 -14.54 -8.90
C PHE A 437 -9.51 -15.21 -7.59
N LYS A 438 -10.61 -14.78 -7.00
CA LYS A 438 -11.05 -15.22 -5.67
C LYS A 438 -11.77 -16.56 -5.67
N THR A 439 -12.29 -16.98 -6.81
CA THR A 439 -12.94 -18.29 -6.99
C THR A 439 -11.95 -19.39 -7.34
N LEU A 440 -10.76 -19.02 -7.78
CA LEU A 440 -9.67 -19.95 -8.07
C LEU A 440 -8.70 -19.95 -6.89
N HIS A 441 -8.33 -21.14 -6.46
CA HIS A 441 -7.53 -21.33 -5.25
C HIS A 441 -6.28 -22.15 -5.52
N GLY A 442 -5.22 -21.82 -4.80
CA GLY A 442 -3.95 -22.55 -4.84
C GLY A 442 -2.91 -21.87 -5.71
N LEU A 443 -2.38 -22.59 -6.69
CA LEU A 443 -1.29 -22.11 -7.53
C LEU A 443 -1.78 -21.16 -8.63
N PRO A 444 -0.97 -20.17 -9.03
CA PRO A 444 -1.28 -19.32 -10.16
C PRO A 444 -1.33 -20.13 -11.47
N ILE A 445 -2.17 -19.68 -12.39
CA ILE A 445 -2.29 -20.30 -13.71
C ILE A 445 -1.23 -19.68 -14.61
N LYS A 446 -0.31 -20.50 -15.11
CA LYS A 446 0.73 -20.06 -16.04
C LYS A 446 0.25 -20.09 -17.48
N GLY A 447 0.71 -19.14 -18.29
CA GLY A 447 0.48 -19.12 -19.72
C GLY A 447 1.55 -18.33 -20.47
N ALA A 448 1.77 -18.68 -21.72
CA ALA A 448 2.67 -17.93 -22.59
C ALA A 448 2.04 -16.60 -23.00
N ASN A 449 0.73 -16.59 -23.27
CA ASN A 449 -0.07 -15.39 -23.44
C ASN A 449 -1.06 -15.28 -22.28
N VAL A 450 -1.03 -14.17 -21.58
CA VAL A 450 -1.88 -13.93 -20.39
C VAL A 450 -2.40 -12.52 -20.43
N TRP A 451 -3.66 -12.35 -20.10
CA TRP A 451 -4.20 -11.04 -19.74
C TRP A 451 -5.16 -11.15 -18.56
N SER A 452 -5.24 -10.11 -17.76
CA SER A 452 -6.22 -9.99 -16.67
C SER A 452 -6.59 -8.55 -16.42
N VAL A 453 -7.85 -8.36 -16.04
CA VAL A 453 -8.42 -7.11 -15.56
C VAL A 453 -9.08 -7.43 -14.22
N ALA A 454 -8.63 -6.79 -13.16
CA ALA A 454 -9.29 -6.85 -11.86
C ALA A 454 -9.75 -5.45 -11.47
N TRP A 455 -10.96 -5.34 -10.93
CA TRP A 455 -11.53 -4.08 -10.52
C TRP A 455 -12.29 -4.20 -9.20
N GLU A 456 -12.32 -3.13 -8.44
CA GLU A 456 -13.09 -2.99 -7.20
C GLU A 456 -13.65 -1.58 -7.13
N HIS A 457 -14.96 -1.46 -6.93
CA HIS A 457 -15.61 -0.21 -6.60
C HIS A 457 -15.97 -0.19 -5.12
N ASP A 458 -15.25 0.64 -4.38
CA ASP A 458 -15.45 0.82 -2.94
C ASP A 458 -16.49 1.93 -2.70
N PHE A 459 -17.67 1.55 -2.28
CA PHE A 459 -18.72 2.47 -1.86
C PHE A 459 -18.55 2.93 -0.40
N SER A 460 -17.58 2.35 0.33
CA SER A 460 -17.43 2.63 1.76
C SER A 460 -18.75 2.50 2.51
N THR A 461 -19.07 3.42 3.42
CA THR A 461 -20.36 3.43 4.16
C THR A 461 -21.53 3.98 3.36
N SER A 462 -21.29 4.66 2.23
CA SER A 462 -22.32 5.35 1.44
C SER A 462 -23.43 4.44 0.97
N PHE A 463 -23.13 3.18 0.65
CA PHE A 463 -24.13 2.20 0.26
C PHE A 463 -25.19 1.98 1.34
N PHE A 464 -24.77 1.84 2.60
CA PHE A 464 -25.67 1.63 3.73
C PHE A 464 -26.43 2.92 4.10
N GLU A 465 -25.82 4.08 3.92
CA GLU A 465 -26.47 5.37 4.09
C GLU A 465 -27.61 5.56 3.09
N TRP A 466 -27.41 5.19 1.82
CA TRP A 466 -28.48 5.23 0.78
C TRP A 466 -29.65 4.31 1.10
N LEU A 467 -29.38 3.18 1.77
CA LEU A 467 -30.41 2.25 2.21
C LEU A 467 -31.07 2.66 3.53
N GLY A 468 -30.67 3.78 4.14
CA GLY A 468 -31.16 4.21 5.45
C GLY A 468 -30.65 3.36 6.63
N LEU A 469 -29.65 2.52 6.40
CA LEU A 469 -29.07 1.63 7.44
C LEU A 469 -27.97 2.37 8.22
N TRP A 470 -28.35 3.48 8.85
CA TRP A 470 -27.41 4.37 9.55
C TRP A 470 -26.59 3.68 10.65
N GLY A 471 -27.18 2.73 11.39
CA GLY A 471 -26.47 1.98 12.41
C GLY A 471 -25.28 1.17 11.85
N VAL A 472 -25.41 0.61 10.64
CA VAL A 472 -24.34 -0.10 9.96
C VAL A 472 -23.26 0.87 9.48
N ALA A 473 -23.68 2.00 8.91
CA ALA A 473 -22.77 3.03 8.42
C ALA A 473 -21.96 3.68 9.56
N GLN A 474 -22.59 3.98 10.70
CA GLN A 474 -21.94 4.53 11.89
C GLN A 474 -20.88 3.60 12.48
N ASN A 475 -21.09 2.29 12.38
CA ASN A 475 -20.07 1.30 12.75
C ASN A 475 -18.94 1.17 11.72
N GLY A 476 -18.91 2.01 10.68
CA GLY A 476 -17.85 2.05 9.69
C GLY A 476 -17.83 0.86 8.73
N ILE A 477 -18.87 0.03 8.71
CA ILE A 477 -18.96 -1.11 7.81
C ILE A 477 -19.10 -0.58 6.38
N GLY A 478 -18.17 -0.98 5.52
CA GLY A 478 -18.14 -0.58 4.11
C GLY A 478 -18.64 -1.69 3.18
N PHE A 479 -19.05 -1.28 2.00
CA PHE A 479 -19.50 -2.14 0.92
C PHE A 479 -18.63 -1.97 -0.32
N THR A 480 -18.20 -3.07 -0.93
CA THR A 480 -17.39 -3.06 -2.14
C THR A 480 -17.97 -4.06 -3.14
N VAL A 481 -18.07 -3.67 -4.40
CA VAL A 481 -18.31 -4.57 -5.53
C VAL A 481 -16.99 -4.81 -6.24
N HIS A 482 -16.71 -6.06 -6.59
CA HIS A 482 -15.45 -6.39 -7.25
C HIS A 482 -15.64 -7.43 -8.35
N GLY A 483 -14.69 -7.48 -9.27
CA GLY A 483 -14.66 -8.48 -10.33
C GLY A 483 -13.26 -8.70 -10.87
N ALA A 484 -13.09 -9.83 -11.53
CA ALA A 484 -11.89 -10.15 -12.27
C ALA A 484 -12.24 -10.90 -13.57
N HIS A 485 -11.49 -10.58 -14.62
CA HIS A 485 -11.63 -11.16 -15.94
C HIS A 485 -10.23 -11.47 -16.47
N GLY A 486 -10.05 -12.60 -17.16
CA GLY A 486 -8.75 -12.92 -17.72
C GLY A 486 -8.65 -14.27 -18.37
N GLN A 487 -7.54 -14.47 -19.06
CA GLN A 487 -7.24 -15.70 -19.79
C GLN A 487 -5.75 -15.97 -19.78
N ALA A 488 -5.37 -17.22 -19.69
CA ALA A 488 -4.01 -17.71 -19.89
C ALA A 488 -4.03 -18.80 -20.94
N THR A 489 -3.26 -18.62 -22.02
CA THR A 489 -3.19 -19.56 -23.14
C THR A 489 -1.75 -19.86 -23.53
N GLY A 490 -1.53 -20.97 -24.22
CA GLY A 490 -0.21 -21.37 -24.65
C GLY A 490 0.68 -21.79 -23.49
N GLY A 491 1.10 -23.00 -23.47
CA GLY A 491 2.06 -23.56 -22.56
C GLY A 491 2.62 -24.82 -23.20
N ARG A 492 3.88 -25.21 -22.90
CA ARG A 492 4.30 -26.58 -23.23
C ARG A 492 3.33 -27.49 -22.50
N ARG A 493 2.82 -28.48 -23.22
CA ARG A 493 2.03 -29.59 -22.70
C ARG A 493 2.88 -30.39 -21.68
N GLU A 494 3.05 -29.89 -20.50
CA GLU A 494 3.22 -30.77 -19.36
C GLU A 494 1.81 -31.18 -18.98
N ALA A 495 1.53 -32.39 -19.43
CA ALA A 495 0.25 -33.06 -19.37
C ALA A 495 -0.37 -32.87 -17.98
N ASP A 496 -1.65 -32.69 -17.91
CA ASP A 496 -2.61 -32.84 -16.83
C ASP A 496 -2.90 -31.70 -15.85
N LEU A 497 -1.99 -30.81 -15.49
CA LEU A 497 -2.32 -29.70 -14.61
C LEU A 497 -2.83 -28.45 -15.36
N PHE A 498 -2.42 -28.28 -16.61
CA PHE A 498 -2.77 -27.12 -17.46
C PHE A 498 -3.99 -27.35 -18.36
N SER A 499 -4.39 -28.58 -18.60
CA SER A 499 -5.53 -28.90 -19.46
C SER A 499 -6.89 -28.42 -18.95
N ARG A 500 -6.97 -27.99 -17.69
CA ARG A 500 -8.21 -27.44 -17.13
C ARG A 500 -8.52 -26.01 -17.52
N PHE A 501 -7.56 -25.24 -18.03
CA PHE A 501 -7.67 -23.78 -18.14
C PHE A 501 -7.47 -23.21 -19.55
N ASP A 502 -7.28 -24.05 -20.53
CA ASP A 502 -7.33 -23.64 -21.96
C ASP A 502 -8.79 -23.40 -22.45
N ARG A 503 -9.69 -23.17 -21.51
CA ARG A 503 -11.14 -23.13 -21.73
C ARG A 503 -11.71 -21.74 -21.54
N GLY A 504 -11.38 -20.83 -22.44
CA GLY A 504 -12.10 -19.56 -22.52
C GLY A 504 -11.64 -18.49 -21.53
N ILE A 505 -12.36 -17.41 -21.51
CA ILE A 505 -12.13 -16.27 -20.61
C ILE A 505 -12.77 -16.58 -19.27
N LEU A 506 -12.02 -16.43 -18.19
CA LEU A 506 -12.52 -16.56 -16.84
C LEU A 506 -13.19 -15.26 -16.40
N HIS A 507 -14.38 -15.36 -15.85
CA HIS A 507 -15.14 -14.21 -15.35
C HIS A 507 -15.60 -14.45 -13.93
N GLU A 508 -15.34 -13.50 -13.03
CA GLU A 508 -15.91 -13.52 -11.69
C GLU A 508 -16.38 -12.13 -11.27
N ILE A 509 -17.43 -12.13 -10.45
CA ILE A 509 -17.96 -10.94 -9.78
C ILE A 509 -18.30 -11.29 -8.34
N GLY A 510 -18.18 -10.32 -7.46
CA GLY A 510 -18.49 -10.52 -6.06
C GLY A 510 -18.77 -9.25 -5.30
N LEU A 511 -19.19 -9.45 -4.08
CA LEU A 511 -19.52 -8.43 -3.12
C LEU A 511 -18.63 -8.61 -1.89
N SER A 512 -18.28 -7.51 -1.24
CA SER A 512 -17.52 -7.56 -0.01
C SER A 512 -18.09 -6.62 1.03
N LEU A 513 -18.03 -7.08 2.27
CA LEU A 513 -18.22 -6.24 3.43
C LEU A 513 -16.86 -5.97 4.07
N THR A 514 -16.61 -4.72 4.43
CA THR A 514 -15.31 -4.27 4.92
C THR A 514 -15.44 -3.61 6.29
N ASN A 515 -14.34 -3.57 7.04
CA ASN A 515 -14.27 -2.96 8.38
C ASN A 515 -15.18 -3.61 9.43
N PHE A 516 -15.33 -4.91 9.40
CA PHE A 516 -16.10 -5.64 10.41
C PHE A 516 -15.51 -5.45 11.81
N PHE A 517 -16.37 -5.16 12.80
CA PHE A 517 -15.98 -4.95 14.20
C PHE A 517 -14.84 -3.92 14.38
N ASN A 518 -14.87 -2.84 13.61
CA ASN A 518 -13.78 -1.85 13.60
C ASN A 518 -12.39 -2.43 13.29
N MET A 519 -12.34 -3.66 12.78
CA MET A 519 -11.12 -4.29 12.30
C MET A 519 -11.05 -4.19 10.76
N PRO A 520 -9.87 -4.08 10.14
CA PRO A 520 -9.73 -4.05 8.69
C PRO A 520 -9.95 -5.44 8.09
N ILE A 521 -10.99 -6.11 8.53
CA ILE A 521 -11.41 -7.41 8.02
C ILE A 521 -12.35 -7.18 6.84
N ARG A 522 -12.14 -7.94 5.80
CA ARG A 522 -12.96 -7.99 4.60
C ARG A 522 -13.53 -9.40 4.45
N LEU A 523 -14.83 -9.48 4.24
CA LEU A 523 -15.55 -10.70 3.90
C LEU A 523 -15.94 -10.63 2.44
N ASP A 524 -15.51 -11.58 1.64
CA ASP A 524 -15.79 -11.66 0.21
C ASP A 524 -16.78 -12.80 -0.07
N VAL A 525 -17.76 -12.53 -0.93
CA VAL A 525 -18.61 -13.52 -1.58
C VAL A 525 -18.47 -13.33 -3.08
N THR A 526 -17.94 -14.33 -3.78
CA THR A 526 -17.61 -14.21 -5.21
C THR A 526 -18.18 -15.39 -5.97
N ARG A 527 -18.74 -15.12 -7.16
CA ARG A 527 -19.25 -16.11 -8.10
C ARG A 527 -18.42 -16.11 -9.37
N ASN A 528 -18.04 -17.30 -9.82
CA ASN A 528 -17.50 -17.50 -11.15
C ASN A 528 -18.65 -17.92 -12.08
N PHE A 529 -18.72 -17.33 -13.27
CA PHE A 529 -19.80 -17.62 -14.21
C PHE A 529 -19.61 -18.95 -14.95
N ASP A 530 -18.36 -19.43 -15.04
CA ASP A 530 -18.05 -20.56 -15.91
C ASP A 530 -18.08 -21.93 -15.19
N HIS A 531 -17.74 -22.00 -13.90
CA HIS A 531 -17.41 -23.33 -13.38
C HIS A 531 -17.68 -23.63 -11.92
N LYS A 532 -18.17 -22.73 -11.04
CA LYS A 532 -18.25 -23.10 -9.61
C LYS A 532 -19.29 -22.36 -8.77
N PRO A 533 -19.71 -23.01 -7.67
CA PRO A 533 -20.52 -22.35 -6.67
C PRO A 533 -19.83 -21.10 -6.09
N LEU A 534 -20.58 -20.37 -5.30
CA LEU A 534 -20.10 -19.22 -4.55
C LEU A 534 -18.82 -19.55 -3.76
N SER A 535 -17.84 -18.67 -3.85
CA SER A 535 -16.61 -18.74 -3.04
C SER A 535 -16.68 -17.69 -1.94
N PHE A 536 -16.33 -18.10 -0.73
CA PHE A 536 -16.23 -17.23 0.44
C PHE A 536 -14.75 -16.99 0.74
N GLY A 537 -14.39 -15.76 1.00
CA GLY A 537 -13.02 -15.35 1.28
C GLY A 537 -12.93 -14.38 2.44
N LEU A 538 -11.76 -14.35 3.06
CA LEU A 538 -11.36 -13.35 4.04
C LEU A 538 -10.26 -12.51 3.42
N GLY A 539 -10.24 -11.25 3.75
CA GLY A 539 -9.20 -10.32 3.33
C GLY A 539 -8.90 -9.29 4.40
N ILE A 540 -7.83 -8.57 4.20
CA ILE A 540 -7.50 -7.40 5.02
C ILE A 540 -7.75 -6.17 4.16
N VAL A 541 -8.55 -5.26 4.65
CA VAL A 541 -8.75 -3.95 3.98
C VAL A 541 -7.49 -3.13 4.23
N LYS A 542 -6.73 -2.87 3.18
CA LYS A 542 -5.62 -1.92 3.24
C LYS A 542 -6.17 -0.52 2.97
N LYS A 543 -6.70 0.10 3.98
CA LYS A 543 -7.08 1.52 3.98
C LYS A 543 -6.17 2.28 4.94
N PHE A 544 -4.89 2.28 4.64
CA PHE A 544 -3.94 3.14 5.34
C PHE A 544 -2.91 3.68 4.36
#